data_5415622ea5c5dcc76a21fb3bb25c8231
#
_entry.id   5415622ea5c5dcc76a21fb3bb25c8231
#
_cell.length_a   1.000
_cell.length_b   1.000
_cell.length_c   1.000
_cell.angle_alpha   90.00
_cell.angle_beta   90.00
_cell.angle_gamma   90.00
#
_symmetry.space_group_name_H-M   'P 1'
#
loop_
_entity.id
_entity.type
_entity.pdbx_description
1 polymer ?
#
loop_
_entity_poly.entity_id
_entity_poly.type
_entity_poly.pdbx_seq_one_letter_code
_entity_poly.pdbx_strand_id
1 'polypeptide(L)' 'MKYKVDEWVIYIPFPDDEIESLAKIKKMAVILNILPRDDFYDYEIFIDGEGKIKKVSEHKLFPIPEPTY' A
#
# COMPACT_ATOMS: atom_id res chain seq x y z
N MET A 1 -4.95 -13.33 2.65
CA MET A 1 -4.33 -12.01 2.44
C MET A 1 -3.42 -12.05 1.23
N LYS A 2 -3.46 -11.01 0.41
CA LYS A 2 -2.74 -10.96 -0.86
C LYS A 2 -1.24 -10.70 -0.70
N TYR A 3 -0.86 -9.94 0.32
CA TYR A 3 0.52 -9.52 0.55
C TYR A 3 1.08 -10.15 1.82
N LYS A 4 2.42 -10.23 1.89
CA LYS A 4 3.14 -10.84 3.01
C LYS A 4 3.93 -9.79 3.77
N VAL A 5 4.21 -10.05 5.04
CA VAL A 5 5.14 -9.24 5.84
C VAL A 5 6.48 -9.17 5.11
N ASP A 6 7.10 -8.01 5.14
CA ASP A 6 8.36 -7.65 4.46
C ASP A 6 8.28 -7.55 2.93
N GLU A 7 7.09 -7.71 2.36
CA GLU A 7 6.90 -7.50 0.93
C GLU A 7 6.82 -6.01 0.61
N TRP A 8 7.52 -5.59 -0.45
CA TRP A 8 7.43 -4.23 -0.97
C TRP A 8 6.24 -4.10 -1.91
N VAL A 9 5.50 -3.01 -1.77
CA VAL A 9 4.30 -2.73 -2.55
C VAL A 9 4.25 -1.27 -2.95
N ILE A 10 3.34 -0.94 -3.86
CA ILE A 10 3.00 0.45 -4.19
C ILE A 10 1.76 0.82 -3.40
N TYR A 11 1.82 1.90 -2.65
CA TYR A 11 0.69 2.46 -1.93
C TYR A 11 0.15 3.66 -2.68
N ILE A 12 -1.13 3.62 -3.05
CA ILE A 12 -1.84 4.72 -3.70
C ILE A 12 -2.95 5.16 -2.75
N PRO A 13 -2.80 6.32 -2.07
CA PRO A 13 -3.77 6.75 -1.05
C PRO A 13 -5.18 6.98 -1.59
N PHE A 14 -5.28 7.44 -2.84
CA PHE A 14 -6.55 7.82 -3.45
C PHE A 14 -6.73 7.17 -4.83
N PRO A 15 -6.79 5.81 -4.90
CA PRO A 15 -6.80 5.13 -6.19
C PRO A 15 -8.07 5.37 -7.02
N ASP A 16 -9.18 5.65 -6.33
CA ASP A 16 -10.49 5.82 -6.96
C ASP A 16 -10.94 7.29 -6.99
N ASP A 17 -10.03 8.24 -6.75
CA ASP A 17 -10.38 9.64 -6.74
C ASP A 17 -10.68 10.15 -8.15
N GLU A 18 -11.74 10.95 -8.30
CA GLU A 18 -12.11 11.57 -9.57
C GLU A 18 -11.08 12.59 -10.04
N ILE A 19 -10.33 13.17 -9.10
CA ILE A 19 -9.22 14.08 -9.44
C ILE A 19 -8.03 13.22 -9.83
N GLU A 20 -7.74 13.20 -11.13
CA GLU A 20 -6.70 12.35 -11.70
C GLU A 20 -5.33 12.54 -11.04
N SER A 21 -4.98 13.77 -10.69
CA SER A 21 -3.69 14.06 -10.04
C SER A 21 -3.57 13.37 -8.69
N LEU A 22 -4.67 13.24 -7.93
CA LEU A 22 -4.65 12.53 -6.65
C LEU A 22 -4.56 11.01 -6.85
N ALA A 23 -5.27 10.48 -7.85
CA ALA A 23 -5.25 9.05 -8.15
C ALA A 23 -3.89 8.57 -8.64
N LYS A 24 -3.02 9.48 -9.09
CA LYS A 24 -1.67 9.15 -9.57
C LYS A 24 -0.59 9.24 -8.49
N ILE A 25 -0.91 9.66 -7.29
CA ILE A 25 0.06 9.71 -6.19
C ILE A 25 0.41 8.28 -5.81
N LYS A 26 1.68 7.92 -5.97
CA LYS A 26 2.20 6.58 -5.68
C LYS A 26 3.34 6.68 -4.70
N LYS A 27 3.37 5.79 -3.72
CA LYS A 27 4.41 5.74 -2.70
C LYS A 27 4.90 4.30 -2.57
N MET A 28 6.20 4.14 -2.37
CA MET A 28 6.77 2.83 -2.05
C MET A 28 6.55 2.55 -0.57
N ALA A 29 6.15 1.34 -0.26
CA ALA A 29 5.90 0.93 1.11
C ALA A 29 6.27 -0.54 1.31
N VAL A 30 6.52 -0.90 2.57
CA VAL A 30 6.77 -2.29 2.95
C VAL A 30 5.71 -2.73 3.95
N ILE A 31 5.23 -3.96 3.78
CA ILE A 31 4.24 -4.55 4.68
C ILE A 31 4.92 -4.89 6.01
N LEU A 32 4.45 -4.29 7.09
CA LEU A 32 4.96 -4.56 8.44
C LEU A 32 4.15 -5.64 9.15
N ASN A 33 2.83 -5.55 9.05
CA ASN A 33 1.94 -6.48 9.71
C ASN A 33 0.69 -6.74 8.89
N ILE A 34 0.16 -7.93 9.02
CA ILE A 34 -1.16 -8.30 8.49
C ILE A 34 -2.15 -8.15 9.64
N LEU A 35 -3.31 -7.54 9.37
CA LEU A 35 -4.31 -7.21 10.39
C LEU A 35 -5.61 -7.99 10.17
N PRO A 36 -5.62 -9.32 10.38
CA PRO A 36 -6.76 -10.17 10.01
C PRO A 36 -8.01 -9.92 10.87
N ARG A 37 -7.86 -9.27 12.03
CA ARG A 37 -8.96 -9.00 12.96
C ARG A 37 -9.35 -7.54 13.05
N ASP A 38 -8.74 -6.70 12.21
CA ASP A 38 -9.09 -5.28 12.16
C ASP A 38 -10.34 -5.12 11.28
N ASP A 39 -11.31 -4.33 11.75
CA ASP A 39 -12.58 -4.14 11.03
C ASP A 39 -12.45 -3.16 9.86
N PHE A 40 -11.41 -2.34 9.84
CA PHE A 40 -11.27 -1.26 8.87
C PHE A 40 -10.07 -1.40 7.95
N TYR A 41 -8.99 -2.04 8.43
CA TYR A 41 -7.72 -2.09 7.72
C TYR A 41 -7.22 -3.51 7.59
N ASP A 42 -6.47 -3.76 6.53
CA ASP A 42 -5.94 -5.10 6.23
C ASP A 42 -4.46 -5.23 6.56
N TYR A 43 -3.72 -4.12 6.47
CA TYR A 43 -2.27 -4.12 6.65
C TYR A 43 -1.79 -2.89 7.40
N GLU A 44 -0.65 -3.06 8.07
CA GLU A 44 0.15 -1.95 8.57
C GLU A 44 1.39 -1.86 7.69
N ILE A 45 1.67 -0.68 7.17
CA ILE A 45 2.77 -0.45 6.23
C ILE A 45 3.72 0.63 6.73
N PHE A 46 4.99 0.54 6.30
CA PHE A 46 5.97 1.61 6.45
C PHE A 46 6.13 2.29 5.10
N ILE A 47 5.92 3.60 5.06
CA ILE A 47 6.01 4.38 3.81
C ILE A 47 7.41 4.89 3.65
N ASP A 48 8.10 4.40 2.61
CA ASP A 48 9.45 4.82 2.29
C ASP A 48 9.48 6.30 1.88
N GLY A 49 10.53 6.99 2.29
CA GLY A 49 10.66 8.42 2.02
C GLY A 49 9.95 9.32 3.01
N GLU A 50 8.86 8.88 3.62
CA GLU A 50 8.16 9.65 4.65
C GLU A 50 8.52 9.19 6.06
N GLY A 51 9.00 7.96 6.21
CA GLY A 51 9.32 7.38 7.51
C GLY A 51 8.11 7.19 8.40
N LYS A 52 6.92 7.02 7.82
CA LYS A 52 5.67 6.90 8.56
C LYS A 52 5.12 5.47 8.50
N ILE A 53 4.48 5.07 9.61
CA ILE A 53 3.76 3.81 9.70
C ILE A 53 2.27 4.13 9.61
N LYS A 54 1.54 3.38 8.77
CA LYS A 54 0.12 3.62 8.54
C LYS A 54 -0.63 2.31 8.36
N LYS A 55 -1.88 2.28 8.85
CA LYS A 55 -2.80 1.17 8.58
C LYS A 55 -3.58 1.48 7.32
N VAL A 56 -3.71 0.51 6.43
CA VAL A 56 -4.33 0.71 5.12
C VAL A 56 -5.19 -0.49 4.72
N SER A 57 -6.13 -0.23 3.81
CA SER A 57 -6.94 -1.28 3.19
C SER A 57 -6.23 -1.86 1.98
N GLU A 58 -6.47 -3.13 1.69
CA GLU A 58 -5.79 -3.85 0.62
C GLU A 58 -6.00 -3.21 -0.75
N HIS A 59 -7.18 -2.63 -1.02
CA HIS A 59 -7.46 -2.03 -2.32
C HIS A 59 -6.60 -0.79 -2.63
N LYS A 60 -5.90 -0.25 -1.64
CA LYS A 60 -4.96 0.86 -1.83
C LYS A 60 -3.53 0.40 -2.10
N LEU A 61 -3.30 -0.90 -2.11
CA LEU A 61 -1.99 -1.49 -2.33
C LEU A 61 -1.96 -2.20 -3.68
N PHE A 62 -0.83 -2.09 -4.38
CA PHE A 62 -0.65 -2.68 -5.69
C PHE A 62 0.72 -3.35 -5.75
N PRO A 63 0.83 -4.47 -6.46
CA PRO A 63 2.12 -5.14 -6.59
C PRO A 63 3.08 -4.29 -7.42
N ILE A 64 4.36 -4.36 -7.08
CA ILE A 64 5.41 -3.75 -7.88
C ILE A 64 5.52 -4.56 -9.17
N PRO A 65 5.43 -3.92 -10.37
CA PRO A 65 5.59 -4.65 -11.61
C PRO A 65 6.97 -5.29 -11.70
N GLU A 66 7.02 -6.53 -12.17
CA GLU A 66 8.29 -7.19 -12.43
C GLU A 66 8.94 -6.56 -13.66
N PRO A 67 10.28 -6.38 -13.65
CA PRO A 67 10.96 -5.87 -14.81
C PRO A 67 10.83 -6.87 -15.98
N THR A 68 10.53 -6.32 -17.17
CA THR A 68 10.43 -7.11 -18.40
C THR A 68 11.71 -6.91 -19.18
N TYR A 69 12.37 -8.00 -19.49
CA TYR A 69 13.62 -7.98 -20.26
C TYR A 69 13.38 -8.49 -21.68
#